data_c6d53386b62407f068079a1cb7858d8a
#
_entry.id   c6d53386b62407f068079a1cb7858d8a
#
_cell.length_a   1.000
_cell.length_b   1.000
_cell.length_c   1.000
_cell.angle_alpha   90.00
_cell.angle_beta   90.00
_cell.angle_gamma   90.00
#
_symmetry.space_group_name_H-M   'P 1'
#
loop_
_entity.id
_entity.type
_entity.pdbx_description
1 polymer ?
#
loop_
_entity_poly.entity_id
_entity_poly.type
_entity_poly.pdbx_seq_one_letter_code
_entity_poly.pdbx_strand_id
1 'polypeptide(L)'
;MSNDNNDTEFAFIIDGIIDRNGVIVIESVKQQDQLRSKGYGEKIKDMYILESYEALFLLYCKRLVLKKQKNVLDFSNFLQTLLKIDLFIFTKFLIFRDLRTRGYIAKEGFGFGNDFRVYERGEYSRKAAKYVIFGINEGISIKANTLFQNIRSIEKMGKEAIIAVIERRGEIIYYKVNQKRFSQNVKFLPEQKTT
;
A
#
# COMPACT_ATOMS: atom_id res chain seq x y z
N MET A 1 3.25 -24.12 9.17
CA MET A 1 3.77 -23.59 10.43
C MET A 1 3.47 -22.10 10.43
N SER A 2 2.44 -21.70 11.15
CA SER A 2 1.97 -20.32 11.28
C SER A 2 2.94 -19.56 12.17
N ASN A 3 3.58 -18.55 11.63
CA ASN A 3 4.42 -17.64 12.40
C ASN A 3 3.54 -16.74 13.28
N ASP A 4 3.49 -17.04 14.57
CA ASP A 4 2.81 -16.27 15.62
C ASP A 4 3.49 -14.93 15.98
N ASN A 5 4.29 -14.36 15.06
CA ASN A 5 5.01 -13.11 15.32
C ASN A 5 4.15 -11.84 15.31
N ASN A 6 2.83 -11.96 15.04
CA ASN A 6 1.92 -10.81 15.02
C ASN A 6 1.22 -10.53 16.36
N ASP A 7 1.40 -11.39 17.38
CA ASP A 7 0.65 -11.28 18.64
C ASP A 7 1.12 -10.14 19.57
N THR A 8 2.33 -9.63 19.35
CA THR A 8 2.92 -8.59 20.21
C THR A 8 2.74 -7.16 19.70
N GLU A 9 2.13 -6.97 18.51
CA GLU A 9 2.06 -5.64 17.89
C GLU A 9 1.10 -4.69 18.64
N PHE A 10 -0.02 -5.20 19.18
CA PHE A 10 -1.03 -4.39 19.87
C PHE A 10 -1.27 -4.83 21.29
N ALA A 11 -1.29 -3.86 22.22
CA ALA A 11 -1.55 -4.12 23.64
C ALA A 11 -3.03 -4.46 23.92
N PHE A 12 -3.96 -4.04 23.05
CA PHE A 12 -5.39 -4.28 23.19
C PHE A 12 -6.08 -4.28 21.82
N ILE A 13 -7.31 -4.78 21.79
CA ILE A 13 -8.16 -4.76 20.58
C ILE A 13 -8.64 -3.33 20.33
N ILE A 14 -8.63 -2.93 19.08
CA ILE A 14 -9.09 -1.61 18.60
C ILE A 14 -10.61 -1.67 18.35
N ASP A 15 -11.34 -0.64 18.73
CA ASP A 15 -12.75 -0.44 18.39
C ASP A 15 -12.88 0.56 17.27
N GLY A 16 -13.46 0.15 16.14
CA GLY A 16 -13.72 1.00 14.99
C GLY A 16 -15.20 1.10 14.69
N ILE A 17 -15.63 2.27 14.22
CA ILE A 17 -17.02 2.54 13.85
C ILE A 17 -17.05 3.00 12.40
N ILE A 18 -17.93 2.41 11.58
CA ILE A 18 -18.21 2.93 10.24
C ILE A 18 -19.32 3.98 10.38
N ASP A 19 -19.00 5.22 10.01
CA ASP A 19 -19.92 6.32 10.01
C ASP A 19 -20.95 6.25 8.85
N ARG A 20 -21.85 7.25 8.74
CA ARG A 20 -22.87 7.32 7.70
C ARG A 20 -22.29 7.46 6.29
N ASN A 21 -21.08 8.00 6.18
CA ASN A 21 -20.36 8.22 4.91
C ASN A 21 -19.50 7.02 4.53
N GLY A 22 -19.45 5.95 5.35
CA GLY A 22 -18.63 4.77 5.12
C GLY A 22 -17.19 4.92 5.61
N VAL A 23 -16.88 5.99 6.34
CA VAL A 23 -15.54 6.24 6.90
C VAL A 23 -15.37 5.45 8.19
N ILE A 24 -14.19 4.84 8.37
CA ILE A 24 -13.86 4.06 9.56
C ILE A 24 -13.18 4.98 10.57
N VAL A 25 -13.89 5.27 11.67
CA VAL A 25 -13.46 6.21 12.70
C VAL A 25 -13.04 5.46 13.97
N ILE A 26 -11.96 5.91 14.58
CA ILE A 26 -11.49 5.45 15.90
C ILE A 26 -11.69 6.59 16.90
N GLU A 27 -12.55 6.40 17.89
CA GLU A 27 -12.90 7.48 18.85
C GLU A 27 -11.93 7.55 20.03
N SER A 28 -11.44 6.41 20.52
CA SER A 28 -10.56 6.34 21.69
C SER A 28 -9.18 6.92 21.41
N VAL A 29 -8.81 8.01 22.10
CA VAL A 29 -7.49 8.66 21.99
C VAL A 29 -6.36 7.67 22.26
N LYS A 30 -6.49 6.81 23.27
CA LYS A 30 -5.49 5.78 23.58
C LYS A 30 -5.29 4.81 22.42
N GLN A 31 -6.37 4.40 21.75
CA GLN A 31 -6.30 3.52 20.58
C GLN A 31 -5.72 4.25 19.36
N GLN A 32 -6.04 5.54 19.17
CA GLN A 32 -5.44 6.38 18.13
C GLN A 32 -3.92 6.48 18.29
N ASP A 33 -3.43 6.70 19.50
CA ASP A 33 -1.99 6.81 19.77
C ASP A 33 -1.26 5.49 19.50
N GLN A 34 -1.88 4.37 19.85
CA GLN A 34 -1.33 3.04 19.53
C GLN A 34 -1.29 2.80 18.01
N LEU A 35 -2.36 3.11 17.28
CA LEU A 35 -2.40 3.00 15.82
C LEU A 35 -1.37 3.91 15.16
N ARG A 36 -1.27 5.16 15.60
CA ARG A 36 -0.31 6.14 15.09
C ARG A 36 1.13 5.67 15.26
N SER A 37 1.49 5.15 16.45
CA SER A 37 2.84 4.64 16.73
C SER A 37 3.22 3.47 15.82
N LYS A 38 2.24 2.71 15.33
CA LYS A 38 2.39 1.57 14.42
C LYS A 38 2.20 1.94 12.95
N GLY A 39 1.93 3.22 12.65
CA GLY A 39 1.75 3.71 11.30
C GLY A 39 0.41 3.33 10.64
N TYR A 40 -0.64 3.07 11.43
CA TYR A 40 -2.00 2.91 10.94
C TYR A 40 -2.79 4.20 11.08
N GLY A 41 -3.74 4.41 10.19
CA GLY A 41 -4.66 5.54 10.22
C GLY A 41 -4.03 6.90 10.05
N GLU A 42 -4.86 7.90 9.93
CA GLU A 42 -4.44 9.31 9.87
C GLU A 42 -5.46 10.17 10.60
N LYS A 43 -5.00 11.29 11.19
CA LYS A 43 -5.90 12.30 11.74
C LYS A 43 -6.29 13.27 10.64
N ILE A 44 -7.57 13.28 10.29
CA ILE A 44 -8.15 14.21 9.31
C ILE A 44 -9.14 15.09 10.04
N LYS A 45 -8.85 16.40 10.14
CA LYS A 45 -9.57 17.35 11.00
C LYS A 45 -9.60 16.83 12.44
N ASP A 46 -10.78 16.58 12.98
CA ASP A 46 -10.98 16.11 14.36
C ASP A 46 -11.19 14.60 14.47
N MET A 47 -11.20 13.87 13.34
CA MET A 47 -11.41 12.43 13.30
C MET A 47 -10.11 11.68 13.06
N TYR A 48 -9.97 10.53 13.70
CA TYR A 48 -8.91 9.57 13.40
C TYR A 48 -9.49 8.46 12.53
N ILE A 49 -8.98 8.34 11.32
CA ILE A 49 -9.57 7.52 10.25
C ILE A 49 -8.61 6.38 9.88
N LEU A 50 -9.16 5.18 9.71
CA LEU A 50 -8.47 4.04 9.12
C LEU A 50 -8.86 3.92 7.64
N GLU A 51 -7.87 3.60 6.80
CA GLU A 51 -8.14 3.17 5.44
C GLU A 51 -8.78 1.77 5.42
N SER A 52 -9.58 1.50 4.40
CA SER A 52 -10.32 0.24 4.29
C SER A 52 -9.40 -0.99 4.28
N TYR A 53 -8.24 -0.92 3.62
CA TYR A 53 -7.26 -2.00 3.59
C TYR A 53 -6.55 -2.17 4.95
N GLU A 54 -6.35 -1.09 5.72
CA GLU A 54 -5.82 -1.15 7.09
C GLU A 54 -6.82 -1.87 8.02
N ALA A 55 -8.10 -1.51 7.94
CA ALA A 55 -9.15 -2.14 8.73
C ALA A 55 -9.32 -3.62 8.36
N LEU A 56 -9.27 -3.98 7.07
CA LEU A 56 -9.27 -5.39 6.64
C LEU A 56 -8.10 -6.16 7.25
N PHE A 57 -6.90 -5.57 7.27
CA PHE A 57 -5.74 -6.21 7.86
C PHE A 57 -5.89 -6.40 9.38
N LEU A 58 -6.37 -5.39 10.08
CA LEU A 58 -6.60 -5.47 11.53
C LEU A 58 -7.70 -6.47 11.89
N LEU A 59 -8.77 -6.60 11.07
CA LEU A 59 -9.78 -7.64 11.20
C LEU A 59 -9.18 -9.03 10.95
N TYR A 60 -8.36 -9.17 9.90
CA TYR A 60 -7.65 -10.42 9.59
C TYR A 60 -6.77 -10.88 10.76
N CYS A 61 -6.05 -9.95 11.39
CA CYS A 61 -5.22 -10.21 12.56
C CYS A 61 -6.01 -10.31 13.87
N LYS A 62 -7.35 -10.20 13.86
CA LYS A 62 -8.22 -10.18 15.05
C LYS A 62 -7.84 -9.06 16.04
N ARG A 63 -7.39 -7.91 15.53
CA ARG A 63 -7.00 -6.73 16.30
C ARG A 63 -7.98 -5.57 16.21
N LEU A 64 -9.05 -5.72 15.44
CA LEU A 64 -10.12 -4.73 15.28
C LEU A 64 -11.48 -5.37 15.52
N VAL A 65 -12.31 -4.71 16.28
CA VAL A 65 -13.76 -4.92 16.33
C VAL A 65 -14.39 -3.77 15.54
N LEU A 66 -14.95 -4.08 14.38
CA LEU A 66 -15.55 -3.08 13.49
C LEU A 66 -17.06 -3.12 13.58
N LYS A 67 -17.67 -1.98 13.90
CA LYS A 67 -19.13 -1.83 14.07
C LYS A 67 -19.70 -0.93 12.97
N LYS A 68 -20.82 -1.34 12.39
CA LYS A 68 -21.68 -0.50 11.57
C LYS A 68 -23.06 -0.44 12.21
N GLN A 69 -23.41 0.71 12.79
CA GLN A 69 -24.60 0.86 13.66
C GLN A 69 -24.54 -0.16 14.82
N LYS A 70 -25.48 -1.10 14.89
CA LYS A 70 -25.56 -2.13 15.94
C LYS A 70 -24.87 -3.45 15.56
N ASN A 71 -24.41 -3.59 14.32
CA ASN A 71 -23.86 -4.84 13.79
C ASN A 71 -22.34 -4.84 13.85
N VAL A 72 -21.76 -5.93 14.34
CA VAL A 72 -20.32 -6.20 14.24
C VAL A 72 -20.04 -6.85 12.88
N LEU A 73 -19.05 -6.32 12.17
CA LEU A 73 -18.62 -6.84 10.89
C LEU A 73 -17.36 -7.70 11.08
N ASP A 74 -17.41 -8.91 10.53
CA ASP A 74 -16.23 -9.73 10.36
C ASP A 74 -15.48 -9.37 9.06
N PHE A 75 -14.32 -10.00 8.85
CA PHE A 75 -13.50 -9.79 7.66
C PHE A 75 -14.28 -10.04 6.35
N SER A 76 -15.01 -11.15 6.28
CA SER A 76 -15.71 -11.58 5.05
C SER A 76 -16.84 -10.63 4.68
N ASN A 77 -17.69 -10.28 5.65
CA ASN A 77 -18.81 -9.36 5.45
C ASN A 77 -18.32 -7.95 5.09
N PHE A 78 -17.24 -7.50 5.73
CA PHE A 78 -16.66 -6.19 5.42
C PHE A 78 -16.03 -6.19 4.03
N LEU A 79 -15.24 -7.20 3.68
CA LEU A 79 -14.65 -7.33 2.33
C LEU A 79 -15.72 -7.36 1.23
N GLN A 80 -16.79 -8.14 1.39
CA GLN A 80 -17.89 -8.17 0.43
C GLN A 80 -18.58 -6.82 0.26
N THR A 81 -18.69 -6.05 1.34
CA THR A 81 -19.24 -4.69 1.28
C THR A 81 -18.33 -3.77 0.48
N LEU A 82 -17.03 -3.85 0.70
CA LEU A 82 -16.03 -3.01 0.02
C LEU A 82 -15.89 -3.36 -1.46
N LEU A 83 -15.94 -4.64 -1.83
CA LEU A 83 -15.86 -5.10 -3.23
C LEU A 83 -16.97 -4.54 -4.13
N LYS A 84 -18.10 -4.11 -3.56
CA LYS A 84 -19.18 -3.43 -4.31
C LYS A 84 -18.81 -2.00 -4.71
N ILE A 85 -17.82 -1.39 -4.04
CA ILE A 85 -17.40 0.00 -4.21
C ILE A 85 -16.04 0.07 -4.90
N ASP A 86 -15.09 -0.78 -4.49
CA ASP A 86 -13.72 -0.83 -5.02
C ASP A 86 -13.34 -2.28 -5.35
N LEU A 87 -13.31 -2.59 -6.64
CA LEU A 87 -12.94 -3.93 -7.13
C LEU A 87 -11.48 -4.30 -6.82
N PHE A 88 -10.63 -3.30 -6.56
CA PHE A 88 -9.21 -3.51 -6.29
C PHE A 88 -8.87 -3.57 -4.79
N ILE A 89 -9.86 -3.42 -3.92
CA ILE A 89 -9.62 -3.40 -2.47
C ILE A 89 -8.95 -4.68 -1.96
N PHE A 90 -9.28 -5.84 -2.55
CA PHE A 90 -8.64 -7.10 -2.18
C PHE A 90 -7.17 -7.14 -2.62
N THR A 91 -6.85 -6.62 -3.80
CA THR A 91 -5.47 -6.43 -4.28
C THR A 91 -4.69 -5.53 -3.32
N LYS A 92 -5.25 -4.37 -2.95
CA LYS A 92 -4.66 -3.47 -1.94
C LYS A 92 -4.43 -4.18 -0.61
N PHE A 93 -5.42 -4.92 -0.11
CA PHE A 93 -5.30 -5.69 1.13
C PHE A 93 -4.16 -6.72 1.07
N LEU A 94 -4.03 -7.47 -0.02
CA LEU A 94 -2.99 -8.49 -0.16
C LEU A 94 -1.59 -7.87 -0.11
N ILE A 95 -1.36 -6.78 -0.85
CA ILE A 95 -0.09 -6.06 -0.86
C ILE A 95 0.20 -5.48 0.53
N PHE A 96 -0.79 -4.81 1.13
CA PHE A 96 -0.65 -4.23 2.45
C PHE A 96 -0.29 -5.30 3.50
N ARG A 97 -1.01 -6.43 3.50
CA ARG A 97 -0.73 -7.57 4.38
C ARG A 97 0.70 -8.06 4.23
N ASP A 98 1.17 -8.29 3.00
CA ASP A 98 2.53 -8.80 2.76
C ASP A 98 3.60 -7.81 3.21
N LEU A 99 3.42 -6.51 2.93
CA LEU A 99 4.34 -5.47 3.39
C LEU A 99 4.39 -5.37 4.92
N ARG A 100 3.21 -5.42 5.58
CA ARG A 100 3.13 -5.36 7.05
C ARG A 100 3.75 -6.58 7.72
N THR A 101 3.53 -7.78 7.20
CA THR A 101 4.15 -9.00 7.73
C THR A 101 5.67 -9.01 7.58
N ARG A 102 6.20 -8.30 6.58
CA ARG A 102 7.64 -8.07 6.41
C ARG A 102 8.17 -6.90 7.25
N GLY A 103 7.34 -6.20 8.04
CA GLY A 103 7.74 -5.10 8.91
C GLY A 103 7.87 -3.74 8.22
N TYR A 104 7.38 -3.58 6.99
CA TYR A 104 7.31 -2.28 6.34
C TYR A 104 6.06 -1.51 6.76
N ILE A 105 6.14 -0.18 6.76
CA ILE A 105 4.97 0.68 6.90
C ILE A 105 4.59 1.19 5.52
N ALA A 106 3.33 0.92 5.16
CA ALA A 106 2.73 1.34 3.91
C ALA A 106 1.56 2.27 4.20
N LYS A 107 1.44 3.33 3.41
CA LYS A 107 0.36 4.32 3.44
C LYS A 107 -0.20 4.50 2.05
N GLU A 108 -1.40 5.09 1.93
CA GLU A 108 -1.98 5.42 0.63
C GLU A 108 -0.97 6.16 -0.24
N GLY A 109 -0.90 5.81 -1.51
CA GLY A 109 0.11 6.32 -2.42
C GLY A 109 -0.17 7.71 -2.96
N PHE A 110 0.23 7.94 -4.21
CA PHE A 110 0.16 9.25 -4.86
C PHE A 110 -0.87 9.31 -5.99
N GLY A 111 -1.74 8.30 -6.09
CA GLY A 111 -2.81 8.26 -7.10
C GLY A 111 -2.40 7.63 -8.43
N PHE A 112 -1.37 6.77 -8.45
CA PHE A 112 -0.99 5.98 -9.62
C PHE A 112 -1.85 4.71 -9.81
N GLY A 113 -2.98 4.62 -9.12
CA GLY A 113 -3.87 3.46 -9.09
C GLY A 113 -3.83 2.77 -7.74
N ASN A 114 -3.56 1.45 -7.72
CA ASN A 114 -3.45 0.69 -6.48
C ASN A 114 -2.04 0.81 -5.89
N ASP A 115 -1.65 2.01 -5.49
CA ASP A 115 -0.30 2.30 -5.08
C ASP A 115 -0.19 2.61 -3.58
N PHE A 116 1.00 2.32 -3.04
CA PHE A 116 1.41 2.60 -1.67
C PHE A 116 2.71 3.38 -1.66
N ARG A 117 2.79 4.40 -0.79
CA ARG A 117 4.06 4.95 -0.35
C ARG A 117 4.58 4.10 0.80
N VAL A 118 5.79 3.55 0.65
CA VAL A 118 6.34 2.59 1.60
C VAL A 118 7.64 3.12 2.21
N TYR A 119 7.72 2.99 3.52
CA TYR A 119 8.84 3.42 4.35
C TYR A 119 9.75 2.25 4.64
N GLU A 120 11.06 2.47 4.65
CA GLU A 120 11.99 1.46 5.13
C GLU A 120 11.73 1.13 6.62
N ARG A 121 12.14 -0.05 7.03
CA ARG A 121 11.95 -0.53 8.41
C ARG A 121 12.60 0.44 9.38
N GLY A 122 11.84 0.86 10.40
CA GLY A 122 12.30 1.80 11.42
C GLY A 122 12.42 3.28 10.98
N GLU A 123 12.11 3.61 9.71
CA GLU A 123 12.26 4.97 9.18
C GLU A 123 10.95 5.76 9.16
N TYR A 124 9.82 5.13 9.43
CA TYR A 124 8.54 5.84 9.51
C TYR A 124 8.59 6.94 10.57
N SER A 125 8.01 8.10 10.30
CA SER A 125 8.08 9.35 11.06
C SER A 125 9.45 10.06 11.11
N ARG A 126 10.54 9.41 10.65
CA ARG A 126 11.89 9.98 10.64
C ARG A 126 12.32 10.42 9.24
N LYS A 127 11.96 9.65 8.23
CA LYS A 127 12.31 9.92 6.82
C LYS A 127 11.08 9.83 5.92
N ALA A 128 11.18 10.42 4.74
CA ALA A 128 10.17 10.27 3.71
C ALA A 128 10.10 8.82 3.20
N ALA A 129 8.94 8.42 2.67
CA ALA A 129 8.79 7.14 2.03
C ALA A 129 9.81 6.98 0.89
N LYS A 130 10.48 5.82 0.85
CA LYS A 130 11.51 5.50 -0.14
C LYS A 130 10.91 4.90 -1.40
N TYR A 131 9.90 4.06 -1.25
CA TYR A 131 9.33 3.31 -2.36
C TYR A 131 7.92 3.79 -2.67
N VAL A 132 7.56 3.71 -3.95
CA VAL A 132 6.17 3.70 -4.41
C VAL A 132 5.92 2.34 -5.04
N ILE A 133 5.01 1.59 -4.42
CA ILE A 133 4.67 0.23 -4.84
C ILE A 133 3.26 0.27 -5.43
N PHE A 134 3.09 -0.17 -6.66
CA PHE A 134 1.76 -0.28 -7.28
C PHE A 134 1.45 -1.72 -7.68
N GLY A 135 0.21 -2.11 -7.40
CA GLY A 135 -0.26 -3.48 -7.55
C GLY A 135 -0.85 -3.78 -8.91
N ILE A 136 -0.49 -4.95 -9.42
CA ILE A 136 -1.00 -5.49 -10.67
C ILE A 136 -1.40 -6.94 -10.42
N ASN A 137 -2.62 -7.32 -10.78
CA ASN A 137 -2.99 -8.73 -10.77
C ASN A 137 -2.47 -9.42 -12.03
N GLU A 138 -1.99 -10.64 -11.89
CA GLU A 138 -1.58 -11.49 -13.01
C GLU A 138 -2.72 -11.59 -14.05
N GLY A 139 -2.35 -11.47 -15.33
CA GLY A 139 -3.31 -11.52 -16.43
C GLY A 139 -4.01 -10.20 -16.76
N ILE A 140 -3.77 -9.13 -16.00
CA ILE A 140 -4.25 -7.79 -16.36
C ILE A 140 -3.25 -7.09 -17.28
N SER A 141 -3.73 -6.61 -18.43
CA SER A 141 -2.92 -5.83 -19.35
C SER A 141 -2.80 -4.38 -18.88
N ILE A 142 -1.59 -3.84 -18.84
CA ILE A 142 -1.33 -2.43 -18.58
C ILE A 142 -0.82 -1.77 -19.86
N LYS A 143 -1.34 -0.57 -20.16
CA LYS A 143 -0.82 0.23 -21.26
C LYS A 143 0.61 0.66 -20.93
N ALA A 144 1.57 0.29 -21.78
CA ALA A 144 2.99 0.60 -21.58
C ALA A 144 3.25 2.10 -21.36
N ASN A 145 2.53 2.98 -22.05
CA ASN A 145 2.65 4.43 -21.86
C ASN A 145 2.26 4.88 -20.44
N THR A 146 1.17 4.35 -19.87
CA THR A 146 0.74 4.66 -18.51
C THR A 146 1.77 4.20 -17.50
N LEU A 147 2.26 2.97 -17.64
CA LEU A 147 3.32 2.41 -16.80
C LEU A 147 4.57 3.29 -16.83
N PHE A 148 5.00 3.66 -18.04
CA PHE A 148 6.17 4.51 -18.24
C PHE A 148 6.03 5.89 -17.60
N GLN A 149 4.86 6.53 -17.73
CA GLN A 149 4.58 7.82 -17.11
C GLN A 149 4.58 7.74 -15.59
N ASN A 150 4.00 6.67 -15.02
CA ASN A 150 4.01 6.44 -13.57
C ASN A 150 5.43 6.29 -13.04
N ILE A 151 6.25 5.43 -13.66
CA ILE A 151 7.65 5.22 -13.27
C ILE A 151 8.42 6.55 -13.31
N ARG A 152 8.29 7.30 -14.40
CA ARG A 152 8.96 8.60 -14.56
C ARG A 152 8.53 9.61 -13.50
N SER A 153 7.25 9.62 -13.13
CA SER A 153 6.73 10.53 -12.09
C SER A 153 7.27 10.15 -10.71
N ILE A 154 7.35 8.87 -10.41
CA ILE A 154 7.90 8.34 -9.16
C ILE A 154 9.40 8.68 -9.04
N GLU A 155 10.17 8.47 -10.11
CA GLU A 155 11.60 8.82 -10.14
C GLU A 155 11.85 10.32 -9.97
N LYS A 156 10.99 11.19 -10.56
CA LYS A 156 11.06 12.64 -10.35
C LYS A 156 10.82 13.06 -8.90
N MET A 157 10.06 12.28 -8.14
CA MET A 157 9.87 12.49 -6.69
C MET A 157 11.04 11.97 -5.86
N GLY A 158 12.12 11.50 -6.47
CA GLY A 158 13.27 10.90 -5.79
C GLY A 158 12.96 9.58 -5.11
N LYS A 159 11.96 8.83 -5.60
CA LYS A 159 11.52 7.56 -5.04
C LYS A 159 11.80 6.40 -5.97
N GLU A 160 11.87 5.20 -5.41
CA GLU A 160 12.05 3.97 -6.19
C GLU A 160 10.67 3.40 -6.56
N ALA A 161 10.47 3.14 -7.85
CA ALA A 161 9.25 2.52 -8.34
C ALA A 161 9.35 0.99 -8.25
N ILE A 162 8.32 0.37 -7.67
CA ILE A 162 8.21 -1.08 -7.52
C ILE A 162 6.84 -1.52 -8.02
N ILE A 163 6.82 -2.59 -8.80
CA ILE A 163 5.59 -3.28 -9.20
C ILE A 163 5.41 -4.49 -8.29
N ALA A 164 4.25 -4.60 -7.66
CA ALA A 164 3.82 -5.79 -6.94
C ALA A 164 2.87 -6.60 -7.84
N VAL A 165 3.33 -7.73 -8.35
CA VAL A 165 2.51 -8.64 -9.15
C VAL A 165 1.88 -9.66 -8.23
N ILE A 166 0.56 -9.70 -8.19
CA ILE A 166 -0.22 -10.68 -7.43
C ILE A 166 -0.55 -11.85 -8.37
N GLU A 167 0.04 -13.00 -8.09
CA GLU A 167 -0.21 -14.23 -8.82
C GLU A 167 -1.58 -14.84 -8.45
N ARG A 168 -2.09 -15.76 -9.26
CA ARG A 168 -3.39 -16.44 -9.04
C ARG A 168 -3.49 -17.16 -7.71
N ARG A 169 -2.37 -17.57 -7.12
CA ARG A 169 -2.31 -18.22 -5.79
C ARG A 169 -2.27 -17.20 -4.64
N GLY A 170 -2.27 -15.89 -4.94
CA GLY A 170 -2.19 -14.83 -3.95
C GLY A 170 -0.78 -14.57 -3.42
N GLU A 171 0.25 -15.13 -4.06
CA GLU A 171 1.65 -14.80 -3.83
C GLU A 171 1.97 -13.45 -4.49
N ILE A 172 2.90 -12.70 -3.90
CA ILE A 172 3.27 -11.38 -4.39
C ILE A 172 4.76 -11.35 -4.73
N ILE A 173 5.04 -11.00 -5.99
CA ILE A 173 6.40 -10.81 -6.48
C ILE A 173 6.64 -9.33 -6.71
N TYR A 174 7.74 -8.82 -6.16
CA TYR A 174 8.11 -7.41 -6.28
C TYR A 174 9.20 -7.21 -7.31
N TYR A 175 8.94 -6.34 -8.28
CA TYR A 175 9.89 -5.96 -9.32
C TYR A 175 10.28 -4.49 -9.15
N LYS A 176 11.57 -4.23 -8.91
CA LYS A 176 12.09 -2.86 -9.00
C LYS A 176 12.20 -2.47 -10.46
N VAL A 177 11.61 -1.33 -10.81
CA VAL A 177 11.58 -0.82 -12.18
C VAL A 177 12.18 0.58 -12.24
N ASN A 178 12.96 0.84 -13.29
CA ASN A 178 13.56 2.14 -13.52
C ASN A 178 13.70 2.43 -15.01
N GLN A 179 13.83 3.71 -15.34
CA GLN A 179 14.12 4.15 -16.70
C GLN A 179 15.64 4.07 -16.95
N LYS A 180 16.07 3.31 -17.96
CA LYS A 180 17.45 3.31 -18.43
C LYS A 180 17.54 4.01 -19.79
N ARG A 181 18.42 5.00 -19.90
CA ARG A 181 18.78 5.62 -21.17
C ARG A 181 20.19 5.18 -21.53
N PHE A 182 20.35 4.70 -22.74
CA PHE A 182 21.68 4.45 -23.30
C PHE A 182 22.14 5.75 -23.96
N SER A 183 23.30 6.27 -23.58
CA SER A 183 23.92 7.40 -24.28
C SER A 183 24.35 6.96 -25.69
N GLN A 184 23.86 7.64 -26.69
CA GLN A 184 24.36 7.49 -28.04
C GLN A 184 25.74 8.17 -28.13
N ASN A 185 26.80 7.49 -27.74
CA ASN A 185 28.15 7.85 -28.17
C ASN A 185 28.38 7.26 -29.55
N VAL A 186 27.70 7.79 -30.56
CA VAL A 186 28.09 7.61 -31.95
C VAL A 186 29.27 8.55 -32.16
N LYS A 187 30.48 8.08 -31.95
CA LYS A 187 31.68 8.71 -32.53
C LYS A 187 31.55 8.48 -34.04
N PHE A 188 31.12 9.47 -34.78
CA PHE A 188 31.31 9.51 -36.22
C PHE A 188 32.82 9.46 -36.47
N LEU A 189 33.31 8.37 -37.06
CA LEU A 189 34.65 8.35 -37.58
C LEU A 189 34.78 9.44 -38.65
N PRO A 190 35.84 10.27 -38.61
CA PRO A 190 36.04 11.28 -39.65
C PRO A 190 36.20 10.57 -41.01
N GLU A 191 35.50 11.09 -42.02
CA GLU A 191 35.62 10.65 -43.39
C GLU A 191 37.10 10.71 -43.78
N GLN A 192 37.68 9.54 -44.20
CA GLN A 192 38.98 9.52 -44.82
C GLN A 192 38.88 10.25 -46.17
N LYS A 193 39.48 11.43 -46.25
CA LYS A 193 39.69 12.09 -47.53
C LYS A 193 40.61 11.22 -48.34
N THR A 194 40.08 10.56 -49.36
CA THR A 194 40.86 9.96 -50.46
C THR A 194 41.46 11.07 -51.27
N THR A 195 42.79 11.13 -51.29
CA THR A 195 43.64 11.87 -52.22
C THR A 195 43.75 11.14 -53.50
#